data_b4959d2acafbdf69f4873e7218c855b9
#
_entry.id   b4959d2acafbdf69f4873e7218c855b9
#
_cell.length_a   1.000
_cell.length_b   1.000
_cell.length_c   1.000
_cell.angle_alpha   90.00
_cell.angle_beta   90.00
_cell.angle_gamma   90.00
#
_symmetry.space_group_name_H-M   'P 1'
#
loop_
_entity.id
_entity.type
_entity.pdbx_description
1 polymer ?
#
loop_
_entity_poly.entity_id
_entity_poly.type
_entity_poly.pdbx_seq_one_letter_code
_entity_poly.pdbx_strand_id
1 'polypeptide(L)'
;MTGFRSNEQMRLPGIGVPIDPRTGELLSTTTMSRLARLKDAEGVMRQILHELDGTSPGSRPGDRRMALAFTSLEQSIMWATAAVLDHYPD
;
A
#
# COMPACT_ATOMS: atom_id res chain seq x y z
N MET A 1 29.38 -4.46 -6.45
CA MET A 1 28.42 -5.03 -7.08
C MET A 1 27.35 -5.56 -6.21
N THR A 2 27.68 -6.00 -5.15
CA THR A 2 26.69 -6.50 -4.22
C THR A 2 25.72 -5.45 -3.75
N GLY A 3 26.13 -4.21 -3.60
CA GLY A 3 25.22 -3.17 -3.16
C GLY A 3 24.04 -2.95 -4.09
N PHE A 4 24.31 -3.04 -5.36
CA PHE A 4 23.27 -2.92 -6.34
C PHE A 4 22.26 -4.05 -6.20
N ARG A 5 22.78 -5.24 -6.02
CA ARG A 5 21.93 -6.40 -5.89
C ARG A 5 21.15 -6.37 -4.59
N SER A 6 21.75 -5.84 -3.53
CA SER A 6 21.08 -5.72 -2.25
C SER A 6 19.86 -4.82 -2.33
N ASN A 7 19.94 -3.75 -3.11
CA ASN A 7 18.78 -2.87 -3.27
C ASN A 7 17.62 -3.60 -3.89
N GLU A 8 17.89 -4.45 -4.87
CA GLU A 8 16.83 -5.22 -5.48
C GLU A 8 16.20 -6.19 -4.49
N GLN A 9 17.02 -6.80 -3.65
CA GLN A 9 16.54 -7.74 -2.67
C GLN A 9 15.69 -7.08 -1.60
N MET A 10 15.95 -5.82 -1.31
CA MET A 10 15.21 -5.09 -0.30
C MET A 10 13.89 -4.53 -0.82
N ARG A 11 13.66 -4.63 -2.10
CA ARG A 11 12.42 -4.14 -2.68
C ARG A 11 11.31 -5.14 -2.45
N LEU A 12 10.19 -4.67 -1.92
CA LEU A 12 9.04 -5.51 -1.62
C LEU A 12 7.99 -5.36 -2.70
N PRO A 13 7.24 -6.45 -3.00
CA PRO A 13 6.17 -6.38 -4.00
C PRO A 13 5.15 -5.31 -3.62
N GLY A 14 4.78 -4.48 -4.58
CA GLY A 14 3.76 -3.46 -4.37
C GLY A 14 4.27 -2.19 -3.73
N ILE A 15 5.52 -2.15 -3.29
CA ILE A 15 6.09 -0.96 -2.68
C ILE A 15 6.99 -0.19 -3.65
N GLY A 16 7.64 -0.91 -4.56
CA GLY A 16 8.55 -0.28 -5.50
C GLY A 16 9.93 -0.12 -4.90
N VAL A 17 10.56 1.05 -5.08
CA VAL A 17 11.90 1.27 -4.56
C VAL A 17 11.87 1.51 -3.06
N PRO A 18 12.84 0.98 -2.30
CA PRO A 18 12.86 1.12 -0.85
C PRO A 18 13.46 2.47 -0.41
N ILE A 19 12.97 3.54 -0.97
CA ILE A 19 13.47 4.88 -0.69
C ILE A 19 12.29 5.76 -0.30
N ASP A 20 12.46 6.48 0.81
CA ASP A 20 11.44 7.42 1.27
C ASP A 20 11.38 8.57 0.25
N PRO A 21 10.24 8.79 -0.39
CA PRO A 21 10.13 9.84 -1.41
C PRO A 21 10.30 11.25 -0.84
N ARG A 22 10.19 11.42 0.48
CA ARG A 22 10.30 12.73 1.10
C ARG A 22 11.72 13.08 1.49
N THR A 23 12.52 12.10 1.89
CA THR A 23 13.87 12.35 2.38
C THR A 23 14.95 11.82 1.46
N GLY A 24 14.61 10.90 0.56
CA GLY A 24 15.58 10.25 -0.30
C GLY A 24 16.40 9.19 0.39
N GLU A 25 16.09 8.88 1.64
CA GLU A 25 16.82 7.88 2.40
C GLU A 25 16.21 6.51 2.22
N LEU A 26 17.03 5.46 2.42
CA LEU A 26 16.53 4.10 2.36
C LEU A 26 15.56 3.85 3.51
N LEU A 27 14.46 3.17 3.19
CA LEU A 27 13.51 2.75 4.20
C LEU A 27 14.09 1.58 4.98
N SER A 28 13.82 1.54 6.27
CA SER A 28 14.22 0.42 7.09
C SER A 28 13.40 -0.82 6.72
N THR A 29 13.94 -1.98 7.06
CA THR A 29 13.22 -3.24 6.83
C THR A 29 11.88 -3.24 7.57
N THR A 30 11.84 -2.69 8.78
CA THR A 30 10.62 -2.62 9.55
C THR A 30 9.58 -1.75 8.85
N THR A 31 9.99 -0.58 8.35
CA THR A 31 9.08 0.31 7.64
C THR A 31 8.57 -0.35 6.37
N MET A 32 9.47 -0.99 5.61
CA MET A 32 9.06 -1.68 4.40
C MET A 32 8.06 -2.78 4.69
N SER A 33 8.26 -3.51 5.78
CA SER A 33 7.35 -4.57 6.18
C SER A 33 5.97 -4.02 6.53
N ARG A 34 5.92 -2.89 7.24
CA ARG A 34 4.65 -2.25 7.58
C ARG A 34 3.91 -1.79 6.34
N LEU A 35 4.63 -1.20 5.39
CA LEU A 35 4.01 -0.75 4.14
C LEU A 35 3.50 -1.92 3.32
N ALA A 36 4.24 -3.02 3.29
CA ALA A 36 3.80 -4.22 2.58
C ALA A 36 2.51 -4.77 3.18
N ARG A 37 2.41 -4.77 4.52
CA ARG A 37 1.20 -5.24 5.18
C ARG A 37 0.00 -4.36 4.86
N LEU A 38 0.22 -3.05 4.76
CA LEU A 38 -0.85 -2.14 4.36
C LEU A 38 -1.32 -2.44 2.94
N LYS A 39 -0.39 -2.69 2.03
CA LYS A 39 -0.76 -3.03 0.65
C LYS A 39 -1.53 -4.34 0.59
N ASP A 40 -1.10 -5.32 1.36
CA ASP A 40 -1.80 -6.60 1.39
C ASP A 40 -3.21 -6.44 1.93
N ALA A 41 -3.37 -5.67 3.00
CA ALA A 41 -4.69 -5.43 3.59
C ALA A 41 -5.59 -4.69 2.61
N GLU A 42 -5.04 -3.71 1.89
CA GLU A 42 -5.79 -2.99 0.89
C GLU A 42 -6.31 -3.93 -0.19
N GLY A 43 -5.43 -4.83 -0.68
CA GLY A 43 -5.82 -5.78 -1.70
C GLY A 43 -6.95 -6.68 -1.27
N VAL A 44 -6.87 -7.19 -0.04
CA VAL A 44 -7.92 -8.06 0.51
C VAL A 44 -9.24 -7.29 0.63
N MET A 45 -9.19 -6.06 1.16
CA MET A 45 -10.40 -5.27 1.32
C MET A 45 -11.03 -4.93 -0.02
N ARG A 46 -10.22 -4.57 -1.02
CA ARG A 46 -10.76 -4.28 -2.35
C ARG A 46 -11.47 -5.50 -2.92
N GLN A 47 -10.89 -6.66 -2.75
CA GLN A 47 -11.50 -7.89 -3.24
C GLN A 47 -12.83 -8.14 -2.56
N ILE A 48 -12.89 -7.97 -1.24
CA ILE A 48 -14.14 -8.15 -0.50
C ILE A 48 -15.19 -7.17 -0.97
N LEU A 49 -14.83 -5.91 -1.17
CA LEU A 49 -15.77 -4.90 -1.62
C LEU A 49 -16.33 -5.24 -3.00
N HIS A 50 -15.49 -5.73 -3.91
CA HIS A 50 -15.96 -6.15 -5.23
C HIS A 50 -16.90 -7.35 -5.12
N GLU A 51 -16.61 -8.28 -4.23
CA GLU A 51 -17.47 -9.44 -4.03
C GLU A 51 -18.84 -9.01 -3.50
N LEU A 52 -18.86 -8.09 -2.55
CA LEU A 52 -20.10 -7.59 -1.98
C LEU A 52 -20.90 -6.78 -3.00
N ASP A 53 -20.22 -6.05 -3.88
CA ASP A 53 -20.86 -5.21 -4.88
C ASP A 53 -21.25 -6.02 -6.13
N GLY A 54 -20.75 -7.24 -6.26
CA GLY A 54 -21.01 -8.06 -7.44
C GLY A 54 -20.24 -7.59 -8.68
N THR A 55 -19.13 -6.87 -8.49
CA THR A 55 -18.34 -6.35 -9.60
C THR A 55 -16.99 -7.02 -9.65
N SER A 56 -16.28 -6.84 -10.78
CA SER A 56 -14.93 -7.37 -10.96
C SER A 56 -13.91 -6.29 -10.65
N PRO A 57 -12.69 -6.69 -10.25
CA PRO A 57 -11.62 -5.71 -10.05
C PRO A 57 -11.43 -4.86 -11.31
N GLY A 58 -11.30 -3.56 -11.11
CA GLY A 58 -11.16 -2.61 -12.20
C GLY A 58 -12.48 -2.08 -12.75
N SER A 59 -13.60 -2.64 -12.31
CA SER A 59 -14.91 -2.16 -12.75
C SER A 59 -15.38 -1.03 -11.86
N ARG A 60 -16.33 -0.26 -12.37
CA ARG A 60 -16.96 0.77 -11.57
C ARG A 60 -17.87 0.13 -10.52
N PRO A 61 -17.91 0.71 -9.31
CA PRO A 61 -18.87 0.24 -8.31
C PRO A 61 -20.30 0.42 -8.82
N GLY A 62 -21.15 -0.54 -8.47
CA GLY A 62 -22.53 -0.51 -8.90
C GLY A 62 -23.44 0.30 -8.00
N ASP A 63 -22.96 0.71 -6.83
CA ASP A 63 -23.76 1.42 -5.82
C ASP A 63 -22.94 2.59 -5.31
N ARG A 64 -23.60 3.73 -5.09
CA ARG A 64 -22.92 4.91 -4.58
C ARG A 64 -22.23 4.64 -3.24
N ARG A 65 -22.88 3.86 -2.37
CA ARG A 65 -22.30 3.54 -1.07
C ARG A 65 -21.03 2.70 -1.22
N MET A 66 -21.01 1.82 -2.21
CA MET A 66 -19.81 1.04 -2.49
C MET A 66 -18.71 1.92 -3.06
N ALA A 67 -19.08 2.89 -3.91
CA ALA A 67 -18.10 3.86 -4.41
C ALA A 67 -17.46 4.63 -3.25
N LEU A 68 -18.26 5.03 -2.27
CA LEU A 68 -17.75 5.71 -1.09
C LEU A 68 -16.86 4.79 -0.25
N ALA A 69 -17.22 3.51 -0.16
CA ALA A 69 -16.40 2.55 0.56
C ALA A 69 -15.02 2.39 -0.08
N PHE A 70 -14.97 2.29 -1.41
CA PHE A 70 -13.69 2.22 -2.11
C PHE A 70 -12.86 3.48 -1.90
N THR A 71 -13.49 4.65 -2.01
CA THR A 71 -12.79 5.91 -1.80
C THR A 71 -12.28 6.02 -0.37
N SER A 72 -13.08 5.63 0.62
CA SER A 72 -12.67 5.67 2.01
C SER A 72 -11.51 4.72 2.28
N LEU A 73 -11.53 3.55 1.65
CA LEU A 73 -10.42 2.61 1.78
C LEU A 73 -9.14 3.22 1.23
N GLU A 74 -9.19 3.82 0.05
CA GLU A 74 -8.02 4.45 -0.54
C GLU A 74 -7.48 5.55 0.36
N GLN A 75 -8.35 6.37 0.93
CA GLN A 75 -7.94 7.44 1.83
C GLN A 75 -7.34 6.88 3.11
N SER A 76 -7.92 5.81 3.66
CA SER A 76 -7.36 5.17 4.85
C SER A 76 -5.94 4.68 4.61
N ILE A 77 -5.72 4.01 3.47
CA ILE A 77 -4.38 3.50 3.15
C ILE A 77 -3.41 4.66 2.93
N MET A 78 -3.86 5.72 2.28
CA MET A 78 -3.03 6.89 2.05
C MET A 78 -2.58 7.52 3.37
N TRP A 79 -3.51 7.74 4.30
CA TRP A 79 -3.17 8.32 5.59
C TRP A 79 -2.32 7.39 6.44
N ALA A 80 -2.62 6.09 6.41
CA ALA A 80 -1.81 5.12 7.15
C ALA A 80 -0.39 5.05 6.62
N THR A 81 -0.22 5.10 5.29
CA THR A 81 1.11 5.11 4.68
C THR A 81 1.88 6.35 5.13
N ALA A 82 1.23 7.52 5.10
CA ALA A 82 1.87 8.74 5.55
C ALA A 82 2.27 8.66 7.02
N ALA A 83 1.39 8.09 7.86
CA ALA A 83 1.69 7.94 9.28
C ALA A 83 2.87 7.01 9.51
N VAL A 84 2.96 5.91 8.77
CA VAL A 84 4.09 4.99 8.91
C VAL A 84 5.39 5.70 8.57
N LEU A 85 5.40 6.48 7.49
CA LEU A 85 6.60 7.19 7.09
C LEU A 85 6.97 8.30 8.07
N ASP A 86 5.98 8.93 8.71
CA ASP A 86 6.24 10.04 9.62
C ASP A 86 6.56 9.60 11.04
N HIS A 87 5.81 8.62 11.56
CA HIS A 87 5.85 8.30 12.99
C HIS A 87 6.52 6.99 13.32
N TYR A 88 6.79 6.16 12.33
CA TYR A 88 7.38 4.85 12.57
C TYR A 88 8.55 4.63 11.63
N PRO A 89 9.57 5.52 11.69
CA PRO A 89 10.71 5.39 10.77
C PRO A 89 11.48 4.10 11.02
N ASP A 90 11.46 3.63 12.19
CA ASP A 90 12.06 2.37 12.55
C ASP A 90 11.34 1.77 13.74
#